data_8f847d45042d8e71c345adb3cdccf96c
#
_entry.id   8f847d45042d8e71c345adb3cdccf96c
#
_cell.length_a   1.000
_cell.length_b   1.000
_cell.length_c   1.000
_cell.angle_alpha   90.00
_cell.angle_beta   90.00
_cell.angle_gamma   90.00
#
_symmetry.space_group_name_H-M   'P 1'
#
loop_
_entity.id
_entity.type
_entity.pdbx_description
1 polymer ?
#
loop_
_entity_poly.entity_id
_entity_poly.type
_entity_poly.pdbx_seq_one_letter_code
_entity_poly.pdbx_strand_id
1 'polypeptide(L)'
;PQMPEKILRKLPDPQPMPMTVTDALRSRRTIRTISDRPLSDAELANLLWAAAGATTKDGKRTAPSCLNLRSVSVFLLAKDGVWRYDGEKHALELVSRADLRAASTLGQHPFVDNAPATLVFVAENAPRTQMAQPYFVYLDAGAMMENAAVAAAAMGLAGVPRGSVNGPE
;
A
#
# COMPACT_ATOMS: atom_id res chain seq x y z
N PRO A 1 16.73 22.71 17.13
CA PRO A 1 16.69 22.41 15.71
C PRO A 1 15.26 22.20 15.29
N GLN A 2 14.74 23.05 14.37
CA GLN A 2 13.43 22.84 13.78
C GLN A 2 13.48 21.53 12.99
N MET A 3 12.51 20.64 13.24
CA MET A 3 12.32 19.47 12.38
C MET A 3 12.01 19.97 10.96
N PRO A 4 12.58 19.34 9.90
CA PRO A 4 12.28 19.75 8.54
C PRO A 4 10.77 19.67 8.30
N GLU A 5 10.24 20.66 7.58
CA GLU A 5 8.82 20.72 7.24
C GLU A 5 8.44 19.46 6.44
N LYS A 6 7.40 18.75 6.91
CA LYS A 6 6.92 17.53 6.27
C LYS A 6 6.23 17.89 4.96
N ILE A 7 6.70 17.32 3.86
CA ILE A 7 6.05 17.47 2.57
C ILE A 7 4.88 16.49 2.49
N LEU A 8 3.67 17.04 2.40
CA LEU A 8 2.44 16.28 2.31
C LEU A 8 1.80 16.46 0.92
N ARG A 9 1.39 15.35 0.30
CA ARG A 9 0.56 15.31 -0.91
C ARG A 9 -0.80 14.76 -0.53
N LYS A 10 -1.82 15.63 -0.50
CA LYS A 10 -3.19 15.22 -0.26
C LYS A 10 -3.72 14.44 -1.46
N LEU A 11 -4.43 13.35 -1.21
CA LEU A 11 -5.08 12.55 -2.23
C LEU A 11 -6.55 12.98 -2.39
N PRO A 12 -7.14 12.80 -3.59
CA PRO A 12 -8.58 12.98 -3.76
C PRO A 12 -9.35 11.92 -2.97
N ASP A 13 -10.60 12.23 -2.61
CA ASP A 13 -11.45 11.27 -1.92
C ASP A 13 -11.64 10.01 -2.76
N PRO A 14 -11.70 8.82 -2.14
CA PRO A 14 -11.91 7.57 -2.85
C PRO A 14 -13.22 7.60 -3.66
N GLN A 15 -13.14 7.12 -4.89
CA GLN A 15 -14.26 7.11 -5.81
C GLN A 15 -14.82 5.69 -6.01
N PRO A 16 -16.09 5.53 -6.37
CA PRO A 16 -16.63 4.24 -6.78
C PRO A 16 -15.78 3.61 -7.88
N MET A 17 -15.48 2.33 -7.74
CA MET A 17 -14.71 1.58 -8.74
C MET A 17 -15.65 0.98 -9.77
N PRO A 18 -15.18 0.77 -11.05
CA PRO A 18 -16.03 0.32 -12.14
C PRO A 18 -16.65 -1.05 -11.97
N MET A 19 -16.00 -1.96 -11.22
CA MET A 19 -16.49 -3.32 -11.02
C MET A 19 -17.17 -3.49 -9.66
N THR A 20 -18.14 -4.42 -9.62
CA THR A 20 -18.66 -4.92 -8.34
C THR A 20 -17.58 -5.70 -7.60
N VAL A 21 -17.72 -5.86 -6.27
CA VAL A 21 -16.81 -6.71 -5.47
C VAL A 21 -16.73 -8.12 -6.04
N THR A 22 -17.88 -8.70 -6.46
CA THR A 22 -17.94 -10.04 -7.04
C THR A 22 -17.11 -10.14 -8.32
N ASP A 23 -17.21 -9.17 -9.21
CA ASP A 23 -16.50 -9.18 -10.48
C ASP A 23 -14.99 -8.89 -10.27
N ALA A 24 -14.65 -8.01 -9.35
CA ALA A 24 -13.28 -7.75 -8.96
C ALA A 24 -12.60 -9.02 -8.40
N LEU A 25 -13.27 -9.74 -7.51
CA LEU A 25 -12.79 -11.01 -6.97
C LEU A 25 -12.61 -12.08 -8.07
N ARG A 26 -13.55 -12.15 -9.03
CA ARG A 26 -13.44 -13.08 -10.18
C ARG A 26 -12.29 -12.71 -11.12
N SER A 27 -12.00 -11.44 -11.30
CA SER A 27 -11.01 -10.94 -12.26
C SER A 27 -9.60 -10.84 -11.66
N ARG A 28 -9.48 -10.67 -10.32
CA ARG A 28 -8.18 -10.55 -9.67
C ARG A 28 -7.24 -11.71 -10.01
N ARG A 29 -6.11 -11.41 -10.58
CA ARG A 29 -5.03 -12.35 -10.94
C ARG A 29 -3.68 -11.72 -10.62
N THR A 30 -2.66 -12.55 -10.44
CA THR A 30 -1.28 -12.11 -10.46
C THR A 30 -0.86 -11.88 -11.90
N ILE A 31 -0.70 -10.61 -12.29
CA ILE A 31 -0.36 -10.17 -13.65
C ILE A 31 1.01 -9.52 -13.61
N ARG A 32 2.00 -10.17 -14.23
CA ARG A 32 3.41 -9.73 -14.24
C ARG A 32 3.78 -8.85 -15.42
N THR A 33 2.90 -8.72 -16.40
CA THR A 33 3.04 -7.74 -17.48
C THR A 33 2.46 -6.42 -17.00
N ILE A 34 3.32 -5.55 -16.49
CA ILE A 34 2.94 -4.26 -15.90
C ILE A 34 3.38 -3.16 -16.86
N SER A 35 2.44 -2.26 -17.17
CA SER A 35 2.69 -1.04 -17.94
C SER A 35 3.44 -0.02 -17.09
N ASP A 36 4.28 0.79 -17.71
CA ASP A 36 4.94 1.95 -17.12
C ASP A 36 4.04 3.20 -17.06
N ARG A 37 2.78 3.09 -17.53
CA ARG A 37 1.80 4.17 -17.47
C ARG A 37 1.64 4.66 -16.03
N PRO A 38 1.85 5.94 -15.74
CA PRO A 38 1.60 6.49 -14.41
C PRO A 38 0.16 6.24 -13.96
N LEU A 39 -0.02 5.95 -12.69
CA LEU A 39 -1.36 5.93 -12.09
C LEU A 39 -1.87 7.37 -11.96
N SER A 40 -3.15 7.56 -12.21
CA SER A 40 -3.82 8.81 -11.87
C SER A 40 -3.92 8.98 -10.35
N ASP A 41 -4.12 10.20 -9.89
CA ASP A 41 -4.32 10.47 -8.46
C ASP A 41 -5.56 9.73 -7.91
N ALA A 42 -6.60 9.56 -8.71
CA ALA A 42 -7.80 8.81 -8.32
C ALA A 42 -7.53 7.31 -8.19
N GLU A 43 -6.77 6.71 -9.13
CA GLU A 43 -6.37 5.30 -9.04
C GLU A 43 -5.49 5.06 -7.81
N LEU A 44 -4.53 5.95 -7.57
CA LEU A 44 -3.63 5.86 -6.44
C LEU A 44 -4.37 6.04 -5.10
N ALA A 45 -5.29 7.01 -5.05
CA ALA A 45 -6.15 7.24 -3.89
C ALA A 45 -6.99 6.01 -3.54
N ASN A 46 -7.65 5.41 -4.54
CA ASN A 46 -8.44 4.20 -4.36
C ASN A 46 -7.60 3.01 -3.87
N LEU A 47 -6.40 2.79 -4.44
CA LEU A 47 -5.51 1.72 -4.02
C LEU A 47 -5.07 1.85 -2.56
N LEU A 48 -4.59 3.03 -2.19
CA LEU A 48 -4.09 3.29 -0.84
C LEU A 48 -5.21 3.28 0.19
N TRP A 49 -6.37 3.84 -0.16
CA TRP A 49 -7.54 3.80 0.71
C TRP A 49 -8.04 2.37 0.91
N ALA A 50 -8.12 1.56 -0.15
CA ALA A 50 -8.50 0.16 -0.04
C ALA A 50 -7.55 -0.62 0.89
N ALA A 51 -6.25 -0.37 0.79
CA ALA A 51 -5.24 -1.01 1.64
C ALA A 51 -5.36 -0.62 3.12
N ALA A 52 -5.46 0.68 3.43
CA ALA A 52 -5.29 1.15 4.81
C ALA A 52 -6.02 2.46 5.13
N GLY A 53 -7.01 2.86 4.33
CA GLY A 53 -7.74 4.11 4.53
C GLY A 53 -8.65 4.08 5.74
N ALA A 54 -8.86 5.24 6.35
CA ALA A 54 -9.89 5.41 7.37
C ALA A 54 -11.29 5.41 6.74
N THR A 55 -12.24 4.75 7.41
CA THR A 55 -13.64 4.66 6.97
C THR A 55 -14.57 5.48 7.85
N THR A 56 -14.11 5.86 9.03
CA THR A 56 -14.87 6.64 10.02
C THR A 56 -13.98 7.70 10.66
N LYS A 57 -14.61 8.72 11.24
CA LYS A 57 -13.91 9.79 11.95
C LYS A 57 -13.14 9.32 13.20
N ASP A 58 -13.54 8.19 13.80
CA ASP A 58 -12.86 7.54 14.92
C ASP A 58 -11.72 6.61 14.46
N GLY A 59 -11.39 6.64 13.15
CA GLY A 59 -10.22 6.00 12.59
C GLY A 59 -10.37 4.50 12.32
N LYS A 60 -11.60 3.95 12.19
CA LYS A 60 -11.78 2.59 11.66
C LYS A 60 -11.24 2.52 10.25
N ARG A 61 -10.69 1.37 9.87
CA ARG A 61 -9.98 1.19 8.60
C ARG A 61 -10.68 0.19 7.70
N THR A 62 -10.35 0.26 6.41
CA THR A 62 -10.78 -0.70 5.38
C THR A 62 -10.27 -2.10 5.64
N ALA A 63 -9.05 -2.25 6.17
CA ALA A 63 -8.47 -3.53 6.56
C ALA A 63 -8.56 -3.74 8.08
N PRO A 64 -8.85 -4.97 8.54
CA PRO A 64 -8.80 -5.31 9.95
C PRO A 64 -7.35 -5.24 10.48
N SER A 65 -7.21 -5.12 11.79
CA SER A 65 -5.92 -5.25 12.47
C SER A 65 -6.09 -6.05 13.75
N CYS A 66 -5.25 -7.06 13.93
CA CYS A 66 -5.27 -7.93 15.11
C CYS A 66 -5.14 -7.10 16.39
N LEU A 67 -6.05 -7.28 17.32
CA LEU A 67 -6.14 -6.52 18.58
C LEU A 67 -6.17 -4.98 18.36
N ASN A 68 -6.51 -4.53 17.16
CA ASN A 68 -6.45 -3.10 16.77
C ASN A 68 -5.05 -2.46 16.97
N LEU A 69 -3.99 -3.24 16.86
CA LEU A 69 -2.61 -2.77 17.08
C LEU A 69 -2.13 -1.82 15.99
N ARG A 70 -2.66 -1.96 14.76
CA ARG A 70 -2.34 -1.10 13.61
C ARG A 70 -0.84 -1.00 13.34
N SER A 71 -0.14 -2.11 13.52
CA SER A 71 1.32 -2.19 13.49
C SER A 71 1.94 -2.32 12.09
N VAL A 72 1.12 -2.23 11.05
CA VAL A 72 1.58 -2.24 9.65
C VAL A 72 1.33 -0.88 9.03
N SER A 73 2.40 -0.28 8.50
CA SER A 73 2.36 0.95 7.70
C SER A 73 2.47 0.63 6.22
N VAL A 74 1.84 1.46 5.38
CA VAL A 74 1.92 1.35 3.93
C VAL A 74 2.84 2.44 3.38
N PHE A 75 3.85 2.02 2.62
CA PHE A 75 4.71 2.91 1.87
C PHE A 75 4.46 2.72 0.38
N LEU A 76 4.47 3.81 -0.35
CA LEU A 76 4.44 3.85 -1.80
C LEU A 76 5.84 4.16 -2.31
N LEU A 77 6.39 3.25 -3.12
CA LEU A 77 7.59 3.52 -3.92
C LEU A 77 7.12 3.91 -5.32
N ALA A 78 7.46 5.11 -5.74
CA ALA A 78 7.16 5.66 -7.04
C ALA A 78 8.41 6.30 -7.65
N LYS A 79 8.33 6.71 -8.92
CA LYS A 79 9.46 7.33 -9.63
C LYS A 79 9.94 8.62 -8.95
N ASP A 80 9.03 9.36 -8.33
CA ASP A 80 9.30 10.65 -7.67
C ASP A 80 9.69 10.52 -6.19
N GLY A 81 9.74 9.28 -5.67
CA GLY A 81 10.23 9.04 -4.31
C GLY A 81 9.50 7.95 -3.55
N VAL A 82 9.83 7.90 -2.26
CA VAL A 82 9.22 7.03 -1.26
C VAL A 82 8.27 7.87 -0.41
N TRP A 83 7.04 7.41 -0.33
CA TRP A 83 5.97 8.10 0.38
C TRP A 83 5.36 7.18 1.43
N ARG A 84 5.11 7.70 2.62
CA ARG A 84 4.33 7.00 3.65
C ARG A 84 2.87 7.42 3.54
N TYR A 85 1.96 6.46 3.52
CA TYR A 85 0.54 6.75 3.49
C TYR A 85 -0.01 6.99 4.90
N ASP A 86 -0.66 8.14 5.09
CA ASP A 86 -1.45 8.49 6.26
C ASP A 86 -2.94 8.25 5.94
N GLY A 87 -3.47 7.14 6.42
CA GLY A 87 -4.86 6.75 6.14
C GLY A 87 -5.92 7.63 6.81
N GLU A 88 -5.56 8.34 7.89
CA GLU A 88 -6.49 9.24 8.58
C GLU A 88 -6.62 10.57 7.85
N LYS A 89 -5.51 11.08 7.33
CA LYS A 89 -5.49 12.32 6.53
C LYS A 89 -5.76 12.08 5.05
N HIS A 90 -5.76 10.83 4.62
CA HIS A 90 -5.78 10.43 3.21
C HIS A 90 -4.73 11.19 2.39
N ALA A 91 -3.49 11.10 2.84
CA ALA A 91 -2.37 11.85 2.30
C ALA A 91 -1.09 11.01 2.26
N LEU A 92 -0.16 11.42 1.40
CA LEU A 92 1.18 10.87 1.30
C LEU A 92 2.17 11.83 1.95
N GLU A 93 2.99 11.33 2.86
CA GLU A 93 4.12 12.04 3.46
C GLU A 93 5.41 11.62 2.75
N LEU A 94 6.16 12.57 2.22
CA LEU A 94 7.43 12.29 1.56
C LEU A 94 8.47 11.83 2.59
N VAL A 95 9.05 10.65 2.34
CA VAL A 95 10.12 10.06 3.17
C VAL A 95 11.47 10.23 2.48
N SER A 96 11.53 10.03 1.17
CA SER A 96 12.75 10.15 0.38
C SER A 96 12.42 10.53 -1.06
N ARG A 97 13.28 11.30 -1.70
CA ARG A 97 13.16 11.62 -3.14
C ARG A 97 13.83 10.60 -4.05
N ALA A 98 14.45 9.57 -3.47
CA ALA A 98 15.08 8.53 -4.26
C ALA A 98 14.04 7.58 -4.87
N ASP A 99 14.23 7.22 -6.15
CA ASP A 99 13.47 6.11 -6.77
C ASP A 99 14.04 4.79 -6.26
N LEU A 100 13.33 4.14 -5.33
CA LEU A 100 13.73 2.88 -4.73
C LEU A 100 12.90 1.67 -5.24
N ARG A 101 12.16 1.82 -6.35
CA ARG A 101 11.34 0.72 -6.89
C ARG A 101 12.18 -0.51 -7.17
N ALA A 102 13.29 -0.37 -7.89
CA ALA A 102 14.21 -1.46 -8.19
C ALA A 102 14.85 -2.09 -6.95
N ALA A 103 15.16 -1.29 -5.93
CA ALA A 103 15.75 -1.79 -4.68
C ALA A 103 14.86 -2.80 -3.95
N SER A 104 13.55 -2.80 -4.19
CA SER A 104 12.61 -3.72 -3.56
C SER A 104 12.66 -5.15 -4.11
N THR A 105 13.45 -5.45 -5.17
CA THR A 105 13.30 -6.67 -5.97
C THR A 105 14.45 -7.64 -5.88
N LEU A 106 15.58 -7.29 -5.29
CA LEU A 106 16.81 -8.10 -5.38
C LEU A 106 17.27 -8.39 -6.83
N GLY A 107 16.81 -7.60 -7.81
CA GLY A 107 17.06 -7.86 -9.23
C GLY A 107 16.34 -9.08 -9.82
N GLN A 108 15.46 -9.74 -9.05
CA GLN A 108 14.78 -10.98 -9.47
C GLN A 108 13.51 -10.74 -10.29
N HIS A 109 13.00 -9.51 -10.29
CA HIS A 109 11.70 -9.18 -10.88
C HIS A 109 11.77 -7.90 -11.72
N PRO A 110 12.31 -7.94 -12.96
CA PRO A 110 12.50 -6.76 -13.81
C PRO A 110 11.21 -5.94 -14.05
N PHE A 111 10.04 -6.60 -14.02
CA PHE A 111 8.75 -5.91 -14.19
C PHE A 111 8.44 -4.90 -13.07
N VAL A 112 9.09 -5.01 -11.92
CA VAL A 112 8.91 -4.07 -10.80
C VAL A 112 9.63 -2.76 -11.04
N ASP A 113 10.76 -2.80 -11.76
CA ASP A 113 11.59 -1.61 -12.02
C ASP A 113 10.81 -0.55 -12.82
N ASN A 114 9.89 -1.02 -13.67
CA ASN A 114 9.05 -0.16 -14.51
C ASN A 114 7.63 0.05 -13.94
N ALA A 115 7.24 -0.69 -12.90
CA ALA A 115 5.92 -0.53 -12.31
C ALA A 115 5.73 0.92 -11.82
N PRO A 116 4.61 1.59 -12.14
CA PRO A 116 4.37 2.99 -11.74
C PRO A 116 4.27 3.15 -10.22
N ALA A 117 3.89 2.10 -9.51
CA ALA A 117 3.75 2.08 -8.07
C ALA A 117 4.09 0.72 -7.49
N THR A 118 4.81 0.70 -6.38
CA THR A 118 5.00 -0.49 -5.54
C THR A 118 4.56 -0.14 -4.12
N LEU A 119 3.57 -0.87 -3.61
CA LEU A 119 3.15 -0.75 -2.22
C LEU A 119 3.99 -1.70 -1.36
N VAL A 120 4.57 -1.16 -0.30
CA VAL A 120 5.34 -1.93 0.68
C VAL A 120 4.65 -1.86 2.03
N PHE A 121 4.36 -3.04 2.59
CA PHE A 121 3.72 -3.18 3.89
C PHE A 121 4.82 -3.43 4.92
N VAL A 122 5.05 -2.43 5.78
CA VAL A 122 6.14 -2.43 6.76
C VAL A 122 5.58 -2.70 8.14
N ALA A 123 6.04 -3.78 8.78
CA ALA A 123 5.75 -4.04 10.18
C ALA A 123 6.50 -3.00 11.04
N GLU A 124 5.76 -2.18 11.76
CA GLU A 124 6.33 -1.29 12.77
C GLU A 124 6.37 -2.01 14.13
N ASN A 125 7.17 -1.49 15.06
CA ASN A 125 7.24 -2.05 16.41
C ASN A 125 5.85 -1.98 17.07
N ALA A 126 5.12 -3.10 17.00
CA ALA A 126 3.87 -3.23 17.71
C ALA A 126 4.11 -3.12 19.23
N PRO A 127 3.19 -2.49 19.98
CA PRO A 127 3.25 -2.52 21.43
C PRO A 127 3.39 -3.98 21.90
N ARG A 128 4.43 -4.29 22.67
CA ARG A 128 4.62 -5.62 23.23
C ARG A 128 3.59 -5.84 24.34
N THR A 129 2.44 -6.35 23.99
CA THR A 129 1.46 -6.84 24.95
C THR A 129 1.63 -8.34 25.08
N GLN A 130 1.26 -8.92 26.24
CA GLN A 130 1.29 -10.38 26.42
C GLN A 130 0.42 -11.13 25.41
N MET A 131 -0.54 -10.47 24.80
CA MET A 131 -1.46 -11.03 23.80
C MET A 131 -0.97 -10.85 22.36
N ALA A 132 -0.02 -9.93 22.10
CA ALA A 132 0.48 -9.69 20.76
C ALA A 132 1.39 -10.83 20.30
N GLN A 133 1.07 -11.41 19.14
CA GLN A 133 1.85 -12.50 18.55
C GLN A 133 2.62 -11.96 17.32
N PRO A 134 3.86 -12.44 17.08
CA PRO A 134 4.67 -11.97 15.96
C PRO A 134 3.99 -12.14 14.59
N TYR A 135 3.13 -13.14 14.42
CA TYR A 135 2.44 -13.39 13.16
C TYR A 135 1.26 -12.44 12.87
N PHE A 136 0.82 -11.63 13.84
CA PHE A 136 -0.29 -10.68 13.63
C PHE A 136 0.02 -9.67 12.53
N VAL A 137 1.27 -9.23 12.41
CA VAL A 137 1.68 -8.31 11.35
C VAL A 137 1.54 -8.92 9.95
N TYR A 138 1.75 -10.23 9.82
CA TYR A 138 1.56 -10.92 8.54
C TYR A 138 0.08 -11.06 8.17
N LEU A 139 -0.79 -11.29 9.16
CA LEU A 139 -2.24 -11.33 8.95
C LEU A 139 -2.76 -9.96 8.52
N ASP A 140 -2.36 -8.91 9.23
CA ASP A 140 -2.74 -7.52 8.92
C ASP A 140 -2.24 -7.12 7.52
N ALA A 141 -0.96 -7.36 7.22
CA ALA A 141 -0.38 -7.06 5.91
C ALA A 141 -1.05 -7.84 4.78
N GLY A 142 -1.40 -9.11 5.00
CA GLY A 142 -2.13 -9.93 4.04
C GLY A 142 -3.51 -9.37 3.72
N ALA A 143 -4.25 -8.93 4.73
CA ALA A 143 -5.56 -8.30 4.55
C ALA A 143 -5.46 -6.98 3.76
N MET A 144 -4.47 -6.14 4.10
CA MET A 144 -4.22 -4.87 3.40
C MET A 144 -3.81 -5.11 1.94
N MET A 145 -2.94 -6.09 1.70
CA MET A 145 -2.46 -6.46 0.37
C MET A 145 -3.60 -7.00 -0.51
N GLU A 146 -4.47 -7.85 0.02
CA GLU A 146 -5.61 -8.37 -0.75
C GLU A 146 -6.62 -7.27 -1.07
N ASN A 147 -6.91 -6.37 -0.13
CA ASN A 147 -7.76 -5.20 -0.41
C ASN A 147 -7.21 -4.37 -1.58
N ALA A 148 -5.90 -4.10 -1.59
CA ALA A 148 -5.25 -3.38 -2.69
C ALA A 148 -5.32 -4.17 -4.01
N ALA A 149 -5.12 -5.49 -3.96
CA ALA A 149 -5.18 -6.35 -5.15
C ALA A 149 -6.59 -6.41 -5.77
N VAL A 150 -7.63 -6.49 -4.93
CA VAL A 150 -9.03 -6.45 -5.37
C VAL A 150 -9.38 -5.07 -5.94
N ALA A 151 -8.94 -3.99 -5.30
CA ALA A 151 -9.14 -2.63 -5.81
C ALA A 151 -8.44 -2.42 -7.15
N ALA A 152 -7.21 -2.91 -7.31
CA ALA A 152 -6.49 -2.88 -8.59
C ALA A 152 -7.30 -3.60 -9.70
N ALA A 153 -7.79 -4.81 -9.41
CA ALA A 153 -8.61 -5.56 -10.34
C ALA A 153 -9.90 -4.82 -10.70
N ALA A 154 -10.57 -4.21 -9.71
CA ALA A 154 -11.79 -3.43 -9.92
C ALA A 154 -11.59 -2.21 -10.83
N MET A 155 -10.37 -1.68 -10.89
CA MET A 155 -9.98 -0.57 -11.77
C MET A 155 -9.33 -1.03 -13.08
N GLY A 156 -9.25 -2.36 -13.33
CA GLY A 156 -8.60 -2.90 -14.53
C GLY A 156 -7.07 -2.78 -14.52
N LEU A 157 -6.47 -2.62 -13.35
CA LEU A 157 -5.02 -2.53 -13.20
C LEU A 157 -4.38 -3.90 -13.01
N ALA A 158 -3.18 -4.08 -13.55
CA ALA A 158 -2.35 -5.24 -13.25
C ALA A 158 -1.75 -5.12 -11.85
N GLY A 159 -1.70 -6.24 -11.13
CA GLY A 159 -1.12 -6.28 -9.78
C GLY A 159 -0.40 -7.59 -9.51
N VAL A 160 0.66 -7.53 -8.71
CA VAL A 160 1.45 -8.69 -8.28
C VAL A 160 1.68 -8.64 -6.77
N PRO A 161 0.90 -9.40 -5.97
CA PRO A 161 1.25 -9.63 -4.58
C PRO A 161 2.59 -10.39 -4.50
N ARG A 162 3.53 -9.88 -3.69
CA ARG A 162 4.87 -10.48 -3.52
C ARG A 162 5.22 -10.62 -2.05
N GLY A 163 5.80 -11.77 -1.70
CA GLY A 163 6.43 -11.99 -0.41
C GLY A 163 7.95 -11.81 -0.43
N SER A 164 8.56 -11.77 -1.62
CA SER A 164 10.01 -11.55 -1.75
C SER A 164 10.31 -10.06 -1.78
N VAL A 165 11.03 -9.60 -0.79
CA VAL A 165 11.51 -8.22 -0.67
C VAL A 165 12.99 -8.24 -0.31
N ASN A 166 13.73 -7.21 -0.73
CA ASN A 166 15.08 -6.98 -0.26
C ASN A 166 14.98 -6.30 1.11
N GLY A 167 15.24 -7.05 2.15
CA GLY A 167 15.30 -6.52 3.51
C GLY A 167 16.72 -6.61 4.07
N PRO A 168 17.04 -5.86 5.13
CA PRO A 168 18.28 -6.10 5.87
C PRO A 168 18.26 -7.53 6.41
N GLU A 169 19.40 -8.23 6.30
CA GLU A 169 19.65 -9.50 6.97
C GLU A 169 19.68 -9.34 8.49
#